data_d84dee18b551b61444aa2e0e7df8b89e
#
_entry.id   d84dee18b551b61444aa2e0e7df8b89e
#
_cell.length_a   1.000
_cell.length_b   1.000
_cell.length_c   1.000
_cell.angle_alpha   90.00
_cell.angle_beta   90.00
_cell.angle_gamma   90.00
#
_symmetry.space_group_name_H-M   'P 1'
#
loop_
_entity.id
_entity.type
_entity.pdbx_description
1 polymer ?
#
loop_
_entity_poly.entity_id
_entity_poly.type
_entity_poly.pdbx_seq_one_letter_code
_entity_poly.pdbx_strand_id
1 'polypeptide(L)' 'MAKKKATPNVNPDYEAITSFQKGQASRIFREVKDRDKVLIVNIQNKPQNFVISYERYLRLREEGADI' A
#
# COMPACT_ATOMS: atom_id res chain seq x y z
N MET A 1 -3.18 14.89 20.52
CA MET A 1 -3.07 14.53 20.01
C MET A 1 -2.86 14.05 19.68
N ALA A 2 -2.88 13.93 19.53
CA ALA A 2 -2.51 13.24 18.95
C ALA A 2 -2.45 12.64 18.59
N LYS A 3 -2.40 12.59 18.54
CA LYS A 3 -2.29 11.99 17.99
C LYS A 3 -1.95 11.47 17.41
N LYS A 4 -1.68 11.58 17.17
CA LYS A 4 -1.34 11.14 16.40
C LYS A 4 -0.63 10.69 16.15
N LYS A 5 -0.22 10.53 16.20
CA LYS A 5 0.40 10.13 15.89
C LYS A 5 1.07 9.57 15.50
N ALA A 6 1.20 9.43 15.55
CA ALA A 6 2.15 8.94 15.30
C ALA A 6 2.48 8.09 14.50
N THR A 7 2.14 8.14 13.74
CA THR A 7 2.29 7.24 13.00
C THR A 7 3.00 7.62 12.00
N PRO A 8 3.85 7.20 11.80
CA PRO A 8 4.74 7.43 10.95
C PRO A 8 4.37 7.48 9.66
N ASN A 9 4.55 8.17 9.12
CA ASN A 9 4.49 8.20 7.94
C ASN A 9 3.97 7.40 7.15
N VAL A 10 3.07 7.44 7.08
CA VAL A 10 2.47 6.61 6.32
C VAL A 10 1.99 7.26 5.17
N ASN A 11 2.68 8.06 4.53
CA ASN A 11 2.31 8.61 3.24
C ASN A 11 2.31 7.49 2.22
N PRO A 12 1.21 7.20 1.59
CA PRO A 12 1.21 6.13 0.60
C PRO A 12 1.97 6.54 -0.64
N ASP A 13 2.53 5.55 -1.31
CA ASP A 13 3.10 5.74 -2.63
C ASP A 13 2.02 5.51 -3.67
N TYR A 14 2.25 6.02 -4.86
CA TYR A 14 1.30 5.88 -5.97
C TYR A 14 1.99 5.25 -7.17
N GLU A 15 1.26 4.39 -7.87
CA GLU A 15 1.76 3.76 -9.08
C GLU A 15 0.63 3.69 -10.09
N ALA A 16 0.91 3.99 -11.34
CA ALA A 16 -0.07 3.79 -12.39
C ALA A 16 -0.18 2.31 -12.72
N ILE A 17 -1.38 1.87 -13.08
CA ILE A 17 -1.59 0.47 -13.45
C ILE A 17 -0.66 0.04 -14.59
N THR A 18 -0.30 0.97 -15.45
CA THR A 18 0.58 0.65 -16.58
C THR A 18 1.97 0.16 -16.15
N SER A 19 2.42 0.56 -14.95
CA SER A 19 3.70 0.07 -14.46
C SER A 19 3.68 -1.44 -14.26
N PHE A 20 2.56 -1.98 -13.82
CA PHE A 20 2.40 -3.42 -13.66
C PHE A 20 2.39 -4.11 -15.01
N GLN A 21 1.80 -3.47 -16.01
CA GLN A 21 1.69 -4.04 -17.35
C GLN A 21 3.03 -4.06 -18.08
N LYS A 22 3.98 -3.27 -17.60
CA LYS A 22 5.31 -3.21 -18.24
C LYS A 22 6.31 -4.15 -17.59
N GLY A 23 5.82 -5.15 -16.88
CA GLY A 23 6.70 -6.18 -16.35
C GLY A 23 7.38 -5.81 -15.06
N GLN A 24 6.88 -4.83 -14.35
CA GLN A 24 7.50 -4.39 -13.10
C GLN A 24 6.75 -4.86 -11.85
N ALA A 25 5.77 -5.72 -12.04
CA ALA A 25 4.92 -6.13 -10.93
C ALA A 25 5.74 -6.78 -9.80
N SER A 26 6.65 -7.67 -10.14
CA SER A 26 7.43 -8.36 -9.11
C SER A 26 8.23 -7.40 -8.25
N ARG A 27 8.87 -6.42 -8.91
CA ARG A 27 9.65 -5.43 -8.18
C ARG A 27 8.75 -4.59 -7.27
N ILE A 28 7.61 -4.19 -7.81
CA ILE A 28 6.69 -3.34 -7.06
C ILE A 28 6.16 -4.08 -5.84
N PHE A 29 5.73 -5.32 -6.01
CA PHE A 29 5.19 -6.09 -4.89
C PHE A 29 6.26 -6.37 -3.84
N ARG A 30 7.49 -6.63 -4.27
CA ARG A 30 8.57 -6.86 -3.33
C ARG A 30 8.85 -5.62 -2.50
N GLU A 31 8.82 -4.45 -3.12
CA GLU A 31 9.01 -3.21 -2.40
C GLU A 31 7.92 -2.97 -1.37
N VAL A 32 6.68 -3.28 -1.73
CA VAL A 32 5.57 -3.12 -0.80
C VAL A 32 5.81 -3.98 0.44
N LYS A 33 6.27 -5.20 0.24
CA LYS A 33 6.53 -6.10 1.34
C LYS A 33 7.73 -5.65 2.16
N ASP A 34 8.84 -5.35 1.50
CA ASP A 34 10.10 -5.07 2.19
C ASP A 34 10.05 -3.76 2.96
N ARG A 35 9.29 -2.79 2.47
CA ARG A 35 9.21 -1.49 3.11
C ARG A 35 7.92 -1.30 3.90
N ASP A 36 7.09 -2.32 3.92
CA ASP A 36 5.82 -2.28 4.65
C ASP A 36 5.02 -1.02 4.31
N LYS A 37 4.94 -0.72 3.03
CA LYS A 37 4.30 0.51 2.60
C LYS A 37 2.91 0.25 2.06
N VAL A 38 2.13 1.32 1.95
CA VAL A 38 0.82 1.28 1.31
C VAL A 38 1.01 1.83 -0.10
N LEU A 39 0.60 1.07 -1.09
CA LEU A 39 0.74 1.47 -2.49
C LEU A 39 -0.65 1.68 -3.07
N ILE A 40 -0.90 2.89 -3.54
CA ILE A 40 -2.15 3.22 -4.20
C ILE A 40 -1.96 2.98 -5.70
N VAL A 41 -2.86 2.24 -6.30
CA VAL A 41 -2.80 1.96 -7.73
C VAL A 41 -3.82 2.84 -8.45
N ASN A 42 -3.32 3.66 -9.36
CA ASN A 42 -4.15 4.56 -10.13
C ASN A 42 -4.49 3.96 -11.48
N ILE A 43 -5.75 4.07 -11.85
CA ILE A 43 -6.22 3.70 -13.18
C ILE A 43 -6.88 4.93 -13.74
N GLN A 44 -6.42 5.38 -14.88
CA GLN A 44 -6.91 6.60 -15.51
C GLN A 44 -6.82 7.79 -14.55
N ASN A 45 -5.67 7.86 -13.88
CA ASN A 45 -5.35 8.95 -12.94
C ASN A 45 -6.25 9.02 -11.72
N LYS A 46 -6.93 7.92 -11.39
CA LYS A 46 -7.78 7.87 -10.22
C LYS A 46 -7.37 6.71 -9.33
N PRO A 47 -7.30 6.91 -8.02
CA PRO A 47 -7.03 5.80 -7.11
C PRO A 47 -8.16 4.80 -7.18
N GLN A 48 -7.84 3.55 -7.47
CA GLN A 48 -8.84 2.51 -7.60
C GLN A 48 -8.60 1.36 -6.64
N ASN A 49 -7.35 1.09 -6.31
CA ASN A 49 -7.01 -0.03 -5.46
C ASN A 49 -5.81 0.35 -4.63
N PHE A 50 -5.56 -0.45 -3.61
CA PHE A 50 -4.29 -0.29 -2.91
C PHE A 50 -3.70 -1.67 -2.63
N VAL A 51 -2.40 -1.70 -2.42
CA VAL A 51 -1.66 -2.93 -2.19
C VAL A 51 -0.89 -2.80 -0.89
N ILE A 52 -0.98 -3.81 -0.05
CA ILE A 52 -0.20 -3.89 1.18
C ILE A 52 0.31 -5.33 1.29
N SER A 53 1.29 -5.53 2.16
CA SER A 53 1.79 -6.87 2.40
C SER A 53 0.75 -7.70 3.14
N TYR A 54 0.87 -9.02 3.01
CA TYR A 54 -0.02 -9.91 3.73
C TYR A 54 0.14 -9.73 5.25
N GLU A 55 1.37 -9.51 5.69
CA GLU A 55 1.63 -9.29 7.10
C GLU A 55 0.92 -8.05 7.62
N ARG A 56 0.95 -6.98 6.82
CA ARG A 56 0.26 -5.76 7.21
C ARG A 56 -1.25 -5.97 7.26
N TYR A 57 -1.77 -6.73 6.31
CA TYR A 57 -3.19 -7.06 6.29
C TYR A 57 -3.59 -7.77 7.60
N LEU A 58 -2.79 -8.74 8.03
CA LEU A 58 -3.10 -9.45 9.27
C LEU A 58 -3.06 -8.53 10.48
N ARG A 59 -2.07 -7.63 10.53
CA ARG A 59 -1.99 -6.69 11.64
C ARG A 59 -3.23 -5.79 11.70
N LEU A 60 -3.66 -5.31 10.55
CA LEU A 60 -4.83 -4.44 10.49
C LEU A 60 -6.08 -5.18 10.98
N ARG A 61 -6.23 -6.42 10.57
CA ARG A 61 -7.37 -7.22 11.04
C ARG A 61 -7.33 -7.40 12.54
N GLU A 62 -6.15 -7.67 13.09
CA GLU A 62 -6.03 -7.86 14.53
C GLU A 62 -6.34 -6.59 15.30
N GLU A 63 -6.13 -5.44 14.67
CA GLU A 63 -6.42 -4.16 15.28
C GLU A 63 -7.89 -3.77 15.12
N GLY A 64 -8.67 -4.60 14.47
CA GLY A 64 -10.10 -4.37 14.37
C GLY A 64 -10.57 -3.83 13.03
N ALA A 65 -9.69 -3.71 12.05
CA ALA A 65 -10.12 -3.25 10.73
C ALA A 65 -11.01 -4.28 10.07
N ASP A 66 -12.02 -3.80 9.38
CA ASP A 66 -12.96 -4.67 8.70
C ASP A 66 -12.49 -4.94 7.29
N ILE A 67 -11.51 -5.79 7.18
CA ILE A 67 -10.96 -6.11 5.85
C ILE A 67 -10.66 -7.60 5.73
#